data_fd518de252bcdec3cd31e16a83e4a378
#
_entry.id   fd518de252bcdec3cd31e16a83e4a378
#
_cell.length_a   1.000
_cell.length_b   1.000
_cell.length_c   1.000
_cell.angle_alpha   90.00
_cell.angle_beta   90.00
_cell.angle_gamma   90.00
#
_symmetry.space_group_name_H-M   'P 1'
#
loop_
_entity.id
_entity.type
_entity.pdbx_description
1 polymer ?
#
loop_
_entity_poly.entity_id
_entity_poly.type
_entity_poly.pdbx_seq_one_letter_code
_entity_poly.pdbx_strand_id
1 'polypeptide(L)'
;MPTIHATCVALGDAGILIRGPSGAGKSSLAVLLASEADGAFVADDRVLCDRRGDLLSARAHEALCGQVEIRGQGILSVADLGLAIRPEAIVRLTIDLVAESPRLPEPPADAEILGLSIPHLILDRGVRRAGLAPLLIRAALRKQRP
;
A
#
# COMPACT_ATOMS: atom_id res chain seq x y z
N MET A 1 -2.71 6.89 -18.84
CA MET A 1 -2.68 5.90 -17.77
C MET A 1 -3.29 6.49 -16.51
N PRO A 2 -4.29 5.84 -15.90
CA PRO A 2 -4.94 6.39 -14.71
C PRO A 2 -3.98 6.54 -13.54
N THR A 3 -4.15 7.63 -12.80
CA THR A 3 -3.41 7.90 -11.58
C THR A 3 -4.35 7.76 -10.40
N ILE A 4 -3.93 6.99 -9.40
CA ILE A 4 -4.69 6.78 -8.17
C ILE A 4 -3.97 7.47 -7.02
N HIS A 5 -4.73 8.18 -6.18
CA HIS A 5 -4.20 8.78 -4.96
C HIS A 5 -4.03 7.70 -3.91
N ALA A 6 -2.83 7.15 -3.83
CA ALA A 6 -2.49 6.04 -2.97
C ALA A 6 -0.98 6.00 -2.78
N THR A 7 -0.54 5.14 -1.88
CA THR A 7 0.87 4.80 -1.70
C THR A 7 1.02 3.31 -2.01
N CYS A 8 2.08 2.93 -2.67
CA CYS A 8 2.29 1.54 -3.07
C CYS A 8 3.61 1.01 -2.53
N VAL A 9 3.56 -0.19 -1.98
CA VAL A 9 4.70 -0.93 -1.46
C VAL A 9 4.58 -2.39 -1.91
N ALA A 10 5.68 -3.10 -1.99
CA ALA A 10 5.68 -4.53 -2.29
C ALA A 10 6.24 -5.33 -1.13
N LEU A 11 5.62 -6.48 -0.86
CA LEU A 11 6.15 -7.52 0.04
C LEU A 11 6.34 -8.77 -0.80
N GLY A 12 7.60 -9.16 -1.02
CA GLY A 12 7.89 -10.18 -2.03
C GLY A 12 7.41 -9.72 -3.39
N ASP A 13 6.62 -10.54 -4.07
CA ASP A 13 6.01 -10.19 -5.37
C ASP A 13 4.61 -9.60 -5.25
N ALA A 14 4.11 -9.37 -4.03
CA ALA A 14 2.79 -8.80 -3.84
C ALA A 14 2.85 -7.27 -3.71
N GLY A 15 2.29 -6.57 -4.69
CA GLY A 15 2.06 -5.13 -4.58
C GLY A 15 0.87 -4.83 -3.70
N ILE A 16 0.98 -3.79 -2.88
CA ILE A 16 -0.04 -3.37 -1.93
C ILE A 16 -0.33 -1.90 -2.16
N LEU A 17 -1.59 -1.58 -2.46
CA LEU A 17 -2.06 -0.20 -2.56
C LEU A 17 -2.63 0.22 -1.22
N ILE A 18 -2.15 1.34 -0.70
CA ILE A 18 -2.61 1.90 0.56
C ILE A 18 -3.34 3.20 0.25
N ARG A 19 -4.63 3.25 0.57
CA ARG A 19 -5.49 4.42 0.35
C ARG A 19 -5.94 4.99 1.69
N GLY A 20 -6.31 6.24 1.69
CA GLY A 20 -6.83 6.94 2.85
C GLY A 20 -6.71 8.44 2.68
N PRO A 21 -7.35 9.23 3.53
CA PRO A 21 -7.24 10.68 3.46
C PRO A 21 -5.82 11.14 3.79
N SER A 22 -5.50 12.38 3.42
CA SER A 22 -4.23 13.01 3.78
C SER A 22 -4.07 12.98 5.31
N GLY A 23 -2.88 12.62 5.76
CA GLY A 23 -2.60 12.51 7.19
C GLY A 23 -3.03 11.18 7.82
N ALA A 24 -3.58 10.24 7.05
CA ALA A 24 -3.98 8.94 7.58
C ALA A 24 -2.80 8.01 7.89
N GLY A 25 -1.60 8.33 7.41
CA GLY A 25 -0.40 7.51 7.66
C GLY A 25 -0.07 6.53 6.55
N LYS A 26 -0.52 6.80 5.31
CA LYS A 26 -0.23 5.92 4.16
C LYS A 26 1.27 5.73 3.95
N SER A 27 2.01 6.84 3.89
CA SER A 27 3.45 6.81 3.65
C SER A 27 4.19 6.14 4.79
N SER A 28 3.81 6.41 6.03
CA SER A 28 4.44 5.80 7.20
C SER A 28 4.26 4.29 7.21
N LEU A 29 3.07 3.81 6.89
CA LEU A 29 2.81 2.36 6.80
C LEU A 29 3.63 1.74 5.68
N ALA A 30 3.69 2.38 4.52
CA ALA A 30 4.46 1.88 3.38
C ALA A 30 5.95 1.78 3.71
N VAL A 31 6.51 2.79 4.37
CA VAL A 31 7.91 2.77 4.80
C VAL A 31 8.17 1.63 5.78
N LEU A 32 7.27 1.44 6.73
CA LEU A 32 7.38 0.35 7.70
C LEU A 32 7.40 -1.02 7.00
N LEU A 33 6.51 -1.24 6.04
CA LEU A 33 6.47 -2.47 5.28
C LEU A 33 7.70 -2.63 4.38
N ALA A 34 8.13 -1.56 3.72
CA ALA A 34 9.31 -1.59 2.85
C ALA A 34 10.60 -1.90 3.64
N SER A 35 10.62 -1.63 4.94
CA SER A 35 11.78 -1.92 5.79
C SER A 35 11.91 -3.40 6.15
N GLU A 36 10.91 -4.23 5.86
CA GLU A 36 11.01 -5.67 6.09
C GLU A 36 11.95 -6.30 5.06
N ALA A 37 12.46 -7.50 5.37
CA ALA A 37 13.49 -8.15 4.56
C ALA A 37 13.09 -8.34 3.08
N ASP A 38 11.82 -8.63 2.82
CA ASP A 38 11.28 -8.79 1.46
C ASP A 38 10.51 -7.56 0.97
N GLY A 39 10.62 -6.44 1.68
CA GLY A 39 9.89 -5.22 1.35
C GLY A 39 10.61 -4.35 0.34
N ALA A 40 9.84 -3.63 -0.48
CA ALA A 40 10.36 -2.62 -1.40
C ALA A 40 9.34 -1.52 -1.59
N PHE A 41 9.81 -0.28 -1.65
CA PHE A 41 8.96 0.87 -1.89
C PHE A 41 8.70 1.03 -3.39
N VAL A 42 7.47 1.32 -3.78
CA VAL A 42 7.09 1.51 -5.18
C VAL A 42 6.75 2.96 -5.48
N ALA A 43 5.77 3.53 -4.78
CA ALA A 43 5.28 4.87 -5.10
C ALA A 43 4.61 5.53 -3.91
N ASP A 44 4.73 6.86 -3.81
CA ASP A 44 4.05 7.64 -2.78
C ASP A 44 3.07 8.63 -3.41
N ASP A 45 1.92 8.80 -2.78
CA ASP A 45 0.89 9.79 -3.07
C ASP A 45 0.20 9.63 -4.43
N ARG A 46 0.91 9.30 -5.49
CA ARG A 46 0.37 9.08 -6.83
C ARG A 46 0.91 7.78 -7.40
N VAL A 47 0.01 6.91 -7.74
CA VAL A 47 0.35 5.61 -8.33
C VAL A 47 -0.25 5.54 -9.72
N LEU A 48 0.60 5.29 -10.71
CA LEU A 48 0.14 5.01 -12.06
C LEU A 48 -0.29 3.55 -12.12
N CYS A 49 -1.55 3.32 -12.43
CA CYS A 49 -2.12 1.99 -12.51
C CYS A 49 -2.45 1.62 -13.96
N ASP A 50 -2.15 0.38 -14.31
CA ASP A 50 -2.38 -0.14 -15.64
C ASP A 50 -2.95 -1.55 -15.53
N ARG A 51 -4.03 -1.80 -16.26
CA ARG A 51 -4.64 -3.13 -16.33
C ARG A 51 -3.98 -3.92 -17.46
N ARG A 52 -3.42 -5.08 -17.11
CA ARG A 52 -2.81 -6.01 -18.06
C ARG A 52 -3.52 -7.36 -17.94
N GLY A 53 -4.56 -7.55 -18.76
CA GLY A 53 -5.42 -8.72 -18.66
C GLY A 53 -6.14 -8.74 -17.31
N ASP A 54 -5.88 -9.75 -16.50
CA ASP A 54 -6.47 -9.90 -15.16
C ASP A 54 -5.60 -9.31 -14.05
N LEU A 55 -4.50 -8.65 -14.41
CA LEU A 55 -3.55 -8.12 -13.45
C LEU A 55 -3.59 -6.60 -13.43
N LEU A 56 -3.42 -6.04 -12.25
CA LEU A 56 -3.28 -4.61 -12.03
C LEU A 56 -1.82 -4.31 -11.71
N SER A 57 -1.17 -3.55 -12.58
CA SER A 57 0.21 -3.11 -12.39
C SER A 57 0.21 -1.71 -11.77
N ALA A 58 1.13 -1.46 -10.85
CA ALA A 58 1.30 -0.16 -10.20
C ALA A 58 2.75 0.28 -10.28
N ARG A 59 2.97 1.58 -10.54
CA ARG A 59 4.31 2.17 -10.58
C ARG A 59 4.26 3.64 -10.17
N ALA A 60 5.42 4.20 -9.84
CA ALA A 60 5.53 5.61 -9.47
C ALA A 60 5.37 6.50 -10.71
N HIS A 61 4.81 7.70 -10.49
CA HIS A 61 4.94 8.78 -11.46
C HIS A 61 6.42 9.16 -11.52
N GLU A 62 6.97 9.32 -12.72
CA GLU A 62 8.42 9.59 -12.91
C GLU A 62 8.93 10.76 -12.08
N ALA A 63 8.16 11.83 -12.00
CA ALA A 63 8.56 13.03 -11.25
C ALA A 63 8.67 12.79 -9.74
N LEU A 64 8.06 11.73 -9.21
CA LEU A 64 7.99 11.43 -7.78
C LEU A 64 8.72 10.13 -7.42
N CYS A 65 9.41 9.53 -8.37
CA CYS A 65 10.09 8.26 -8.17
C CYS A 65 11.16 8.37 -7.08
N GLY A 66 11.16 7.41 -6.15
CA GLY A 66 12.16 7.33 -5.10
C GLY A 66 12.03 8.34 -3.98
N GLN A 67 10.91 9.04 -3.88
CA GLN A 67 10.66 10.01 -2.82
C GLN A 67 9.46 9.60 -1.97
N VAL A 68 9.51 9.95 -0.69
CA VAL A 68 8.40 9.72 0.24
C VAL A 68 8.28 10.92 1.18
N GLU A 69 7.05 11.32 1.47
CA GLU A 69 6.77 12.36 2.44
C GLU A 69 6.45 11.72 3.79
N ILE A 70 7.28 12.01 4.79
CA ILE A 70 7.05 11.59 6.18
C ILE A 70 6.67 12.81 7.00
N ARG A 71 5.47 12.79 7.55
CA ARG A 71 4.98 13.91 8.36
C ARG A 71 5.92 14.17 9.52
N GLY A 72 6.33 15.42 9.68
CA GLY A 72 7.29 15.82 10.71
C GLY A 72 8.76 15.70 10.28
N GLN A 73 9.04 15.07 9.14
CA GLN A 73 10.39 14.90 8.62
C GLN A 73 10.57 15.55 7.24
N GLY A 74 9.47 15.72 6.49
CA GLY A 74 9.52 16.30 5.15
C GLY A 74 9.61 15.26 4.06
N ILE A 75 10.08 15.69 2.89
CA ILE A 75 10.26 14.80 1.73
C ILE A 75 11.63 14.18 1.81
N LEU A 76 11.69 12.84 1.84
CA LEU A 76 12.91 12.08 2.00
C LEU A 76 13.17 11.22 0.77
N SER A 77 14.45 10.95 0.51
CA SER A 77 14.83 9.95 -0.47
C SER A 77 14.64 8.56 0.15
N VAL A 78 13.94 7.69 -0.56
CA VAL A 78 13.72 6.30 -0.13
C VAL A 78 15.08 5.58 0.01
N ALA A 79 16.02 5.86 -0.91
CA ALA A 79 17.35 5.29 -0.85
C ALA A 79 18.10 5.72 0.41
N ASP A 80 17.95 6.98 0.84
CA ASP A 80 18.59 7.48 2.07
C ASP A 80 18.04 6.79 3.32
N LEU A 81 16.83 6.28 3.25
CA LEU A 81 16.24 5.50 4.34
C LEU A 81 16.73 4.04 4.35
N GLY A 82 17.55 3.66 3.39
CA GLY A 82 18.07 2.30 3.29
C GLY A 82 17.04 1.30 2.78
N LEU A 83 15.97 1.76 2.13
CA LEU A 83 14.92 0.90 1.64
C LEU A 83 15.17 0.48 0.19
N ALA A 84 14.77 -0.74 -0.15
CA ALA A 84 14.75 -1.19 -1.53
C ALA A 84 13.66 -0.45 -2.31
N ILE A 85 13.91 -0.20 -3.58
CA ILE A 85 12.97 0.44 -4.49
C ILE A 85 12.64 -0.55 -5.60
N ARG A 86 11.36 -0.69 -5.91
CA ARG A 86 10.89 -1.50 -7.03
C ARG A 86 10.16 -0.59 -8.01
N PRO A 87 10.50 -0.62 -9.30
CA PRO A 87 9.88 0.28 -10.27
C PRO A 87 8.40 -0.04 -10.53
N GLU A 88 8.01 -1.28 -10.37
CA GLU A 88 6.66 -1.74 -10.67
C GLU A 88 6.30 -2.92 -9.77
N ALA A 89 5.02 -3.07 -9.45
CA ALA A 89 4.52 -4.21 -8.71
C ALA A 89 3.12 -4.59 -9.21
N ILE A 90 2.79 -5.87 -9.12
CA ILE A 90 1.43 -6.35 -9.39
C ILE A 90 0.63 -6.26 -8.10
N VAL A 91 -0.47 -5.52 -8.12
CA VAL A 91 -1.29 -5.29 -6.93
C VAL A 91 -2.05 -6.57 -6.57
N ARG A 92 -1.86 -7.03 -5.34
CA ARG A 92 -2.52 -8.21 -4.78
C ARG A 92 -3.44 -7.88 -3.61
N LEU A 93 -3.31 -6.67 -3.06
CA LEU A 93 -4.09 -6.26 -1.91
C LEU A 93 -4.28 -4.75 -1.95
N THR A 94 -5.49 -4.30 -1.61
CA THR A 94 -5.79 -2.89 -1.41
C THR A 94 -6.15 -2.68 0.05
N ILE A 95 -5.55 -1.67 0.67
CA ILE A 95 -5.78 -1.33 2.06
C ILE A 95 -6.41 0.06 2.12
N ASP A 96 -7.49 0.19 2.87
CA ASP A 96 -8.04 1.50 3.21
C ASP A 96 -7.78 1.80 4.68
N LEU A 97 -7.15 2.94 4.94
CA LEU A 97 -6.90 3.44 6.28
C LEU A 97 -8.08 4.32 6.70
N VAL A 98 -8.76 3.93 7.77
CA VAL A 98 -9.92 4.63 8.29
C VAL A 98 -9.68 5.05 9.73
N ALA A 99 -10.46 6.02 10.21
CA ALA A 99 -10.33 6.47 11.60
C ALA A 99 -10.90 5.43 12.56
N GLU A 100 -12.09 4.93 12.27
CA GLU A 100 -12.82 4.00 13.12
C GLU A 100 -13.48 2.91 12.32
N SER A 101 -13.69 1.75 12.94
CA SER A 101 -14.45 0.64 12.39
C SER A 101 -15.28 0.01 13.51
N PRO A 102 -16.35 -0.75 13.18
CA PRO A 102 -17.07 -1.50 14.20
C PRO A 102 -16.17 -2.48 14.92
N ARG A 103 -16.50 -2.81 16.15
CA ARG A 103 -15.71 -3.75 16.96
C ARG A 103 -15.54 -5.11 16.29
N LEU A 104 -16.60 -5.59 15.65
CA LEU A 104 -16.60 -6.85 14.90
C LEU A 104 -17.12 -6.55 13.50
N PRO A 105 -16.28 -5.99 12.62
CA PRO A 105 -16.72 -5.63 11.29
C PRO A 105 -16.99 -6.85 10.40
N GLU A 106 -17.91 -6.67 9.46
CA GLU A 106 -18.08 -7.66 8.40
C GLU A 106 -16.86 -7.64 7.49
N PRO A 107 -16.43 -8.80 6.93
CA PRO A 107 -15.35 -8.80 5.96
C PRO A 107 -15.70 -7.89 4.78
N PRO A 108 -14.79 -6.98 4.37
CA PRO A 108 -15.07 -6.09 3.26
C PRO A 108 -15.15 -6.84 1.93
N ALA A 109 -15.99 -6.35 1.03
CA ALA A 109 -15.98 -6.82 -0.35
C ALA A 109 -14.65 -6.42 -1.00
N ASP A 110 -14.29 -7.09 -2.10
CA ASP A 110 -13.10 -6.73 -2.86
C ASP A 110 -13.20 -5.27 -3.34
N ALA A 111 -12.05 -4.61 -3.41
CA ALA A 111 -11.96 -3.28 -4.01
C ALA A 111 -11.97 -3.41 -5.53
N GLU A 112 -12.71 -2.54 -6.21
CA GLU A 112 -12.68 -2.50 -7.67
C GLU A 112 -11.78 -1.39 -8.16
N ILE A 113 -10.77 -1.76 -8.95
CA ILE A 113 -9.82 -0.81 -9.53
C ILE A 113 -9.65 -1.17 -11.00
N LEU A 114 -9.98 -0.23 -11.87
CA LEU A 114 -9.95 -0.40 -13.34
C LEU A 114 -10.72 -1.65 -13.80
N GLY A 115 -11.81 -1.96 -13.13
CA GLY A 115 -12.64 -3.13 -13.44
C GLY A 115 -12.11 -4.45 -12.91
N LEU A 116 -11.05 -4.44 -12.15
CA LEU A 116 -10.49 -5.64 -11.50
C LEU A 116 -10.89 -5.69 -10.04
N SER A 117 -11.25 -6.87 -9.56
CA SER A 117 -11.56 -7.10 -8.14
C SER A 117 -10.26 -7.45 -7.41
N ILE A 118 -9.88 -6.63 -6.46
CA ILE A 118 -8.65 -6.81 -5.68
C ILE A 118 -9.05 -7.07 -4.22
N PRO A 119 -8.51 -8.09 -3.57
CA PRO A 119 -8.76 -8.32 -2.14
C PRO A 119 -8.53 -7.05 -1.33
N HIS A 120 -9.36 -6.86 -0.30
CA HIS A 120 -9.46 -5.58 0.40
C HIS A 120 -9.34 -5.77 1.90
N LEU A 121 -8.54 -4.93 2.54
CA LEU A 121 -8.37 -4.90 3.97
C LEU A 121 -8.61 -3.49 4.49
N ILE A 122 -9.35 -3.35 5.58
CA ILE A 122 -9.62 -2.07 6.21
C ILE A 122 -8.91 -2.06 7.56
N LEU A 123 -8.09 -1.03 7.79
CA LEU A 123 -7.34 -0.87 9.03
C LEU A 123 -7.70 0.44 9.70
N ASP A 124 -8.28 0.37 10.88
CA ASP A 124 -8.61 1.57 11.64
C ASP A 124 -7.37 2.12 12.39
N ARG A 125 -7.57 3.27 13.01
CA ARG A 125 -6.51 3.96 13.73
C ARG A 125 -6.00 3.15 14.92
N GLY A 126 -6.89 2.50 15.65
CA GLY A 126 -6.53 1.69 16.81
C GLY A 126 -5.62 0.52 16.44
N VAL A 127 -5.95 -0.19 15.37
CA VAL A 127 -5.15 -1.30 14.85
C VAL A 127 -3.75 -0.81 14.45
N ARG A 128 -3.69 0.33 13.74
CA ARG A 128 -2.40 0.90 13.32
C ARG A 128 -1.55 1.33 14.51
N ARG A 129 -2.16 2.00 15.51
CA ARG A 129 -1.46 2.44 16.71
C ARG A 129 -0.95 1.27 17.56
N ALA A 130 -1.66 0.15 17.53
CA ALA A 130 -1.25 -1.06 18.24
C ALA A 130 -0.09 -1.79 17.53
N GLY A 131 0.31 -1.36 16.33
CA GLY A 131 1.39 -1.98 15.57
C GLY A 131 1.01 -3.28 14.89
N LEU A 132 -0.29 -3.57 14.73
CA LEU A 132 -0.76 -4.84 14.20
C LEU A 132 -0.89 -4.88 12.68
N ALA A 133 -0.75 -3.73 12.00
CA ALA A 133 -0.95 -3.65 10.56
C ALA A 133 -0.07 -4.64 9.77
N PRO A 134 1.24 -4.75 10.00
CA PRO A 134 2.05 -5.70 9.23
C PRO A 134 1.59 -7.15 9.38
N LEU A 135 1.21 -7.56 10.58
CA LEU A 135 0.73 -8.92 10.81
C LEU A 135 -0.57 -9.21 10.06
N LEU A 136 -1.50 -8.25 10.09
CA LEU A 136 -2.80 -8.39 9.43
C LEU A 136 -2.65 -8.38 7.91
N ILE A 137 -1.75 -7.57 7.38
CA ILE A 137 -1.46 -7.52 5.95
C ILE A 137 -0.89 -8.85 5.49
N ARG A 138 0.07 -9.39 6.20
CA ARG A 138 0.64 -10.70 5.88
C ARG A 138 -0.39 -11.81 5.96
N ALA A 139 -1.27 -11.77 6.95
CA ALA A 139 -2.36 -12.73 7.07
C ALA A 139 -3.30 -12.67 5.86
N ALA A 140 -3.65 -11.44 5.42
CA ALA A 140 -4.49 -11.25 4.24
C ALA A 140 -3.84 -11.80 2.97
N LEU A 141 -2.55 -11.58 2.80
CA LEU A 141 -1.81 -12.12 1.65
C LEU A 141 -1.74 -13.64 1.67
N ARG A 142 -1.55 -14.25 2.84
CA ARG A 142 -1.53 -15.71 2.96
C ARG A 142 -2.86 -16.36 2.61
N LYS A 143 -3.98 -15.71 2.92
CA LYS A 143 -5.32 -16.23 2.61
C LYS A 143 -5.58 -16.34 1.11
N GLN A 144 -4.84 -15.62 0.28
CA GLN A 144 -4.99 -15.65 -1.17
C GLN A 144 -4.27 -16.84 -1.81
N ARG A 145 -3.38 -17.48 -1.08
CA ARG A 145 -2.62 -18.61 -1.60
C ARG A 145 -3.48 -19.87 -1.56
N PRO A 146 -3.53 -20.65 -2.65
CA PRO A 146 -4.26 -21.89 -2.66
C PRO A 146 -3.66 -22.94 -1.73
#